data_3a5410c0a2ab8b289fcb9d4f0de54dc7
#
_entry.id   3a5410c0a2ab8b289fcb9d4f0de54dc7
#
_cell.length_a   1.000
_cell.length_b   1.000
_cell.length_c   1.000
_cell.angle_alpha   90.00
_cell.angle_beta   90.00
_cell.angle_gamma   90.00
#
_symmetry.space_group_name_H-M   'P 1'
#
loop_
_entity.id
_entity.type
_entity.pdbx_description
1 polymer ?
#
loop_
_entity_poly.entity_id
_entity_poly.type
_entity_poly.pdbx_seq_one_letter_code
_entity_poly.pdbx_strand_id
1 'polypeptide(L)'
;MNSFLSLTVAVVAAVFFFGNVNAAEPEHFTFSHQKLEREYMLYLPDGLPSDAPLVMVLHGYGGRSMKGGQNLCKVADREKFAVCYPQGAVDGKGKTCWNVGYPFQKGLKTDDVDFLCKLARHLQKEYGLSRTNTFLTGMSNGGEMCYLMAYLKPDFFAAIAPIAGLTLDWMQKDLNAKGSVPLMEVHGTSDKTSLWNGDPMDKGGWGAYIAVPIAVSKWVNEARCSYEAVDSLPMKVNAVPVDNPKNEPRQVVLHRYMGGVPAWPDGPETEVWLYEVIGGNHSWSEHSMDTCEEIWKFFKKWIH
;
A
#
# COMPACT_ATOMS: atom_id res chain seq x y z
N MET A 1 7.46 -39.80 74.42
CA MET A 1 6.36 -39.40 73.62
C MET A 1 6.85 -38.24 72.72
N ASN A 2 7.33 -38.59 71.54
CA ASN A 2 7.83 -37.59 70.55
C ASN A 2 6.91 -37.60 69.40
N SER A 3 6.17 -36.52 69.17
CA SER A 3 5.31 -36.31 68.00
C SER A 3 6.13 -35.66 66.90
N PHE A 4 6.30 -36.37 65.76
CA PHE A 4 6.88 -35.81 64.56
C PHE A 4 5.78 -35.10 63.77
N LEU A 5 5.90 -33.79 63.57
CA LEU A 5 5.10 -33.04 62.60
C LEU A 5 5.70 -33.25 61.20
N SER A 6 4.92 -33.87 60.34
CA SER A 6 5.23 -33.99 58.90
C SER A 6 4.79 -32.72 58.20
N LEU A 7 5.73 -32.00 57.59
CA LEU A 7 5.50 -30.78 56.79
C LEU A 7 5.36 -31.25 55.30
N THR A 8 4.13 -31.23 54.79
CA THR A 8 3.91 -31.54 53.37
C THR A 8 4.10 -30.25 52.57
N VAL A 9 5.17 -30.20 51.79
CA VAL A 9 5.40 -29.12 50.82
C VAL A 9 4.61 -29.43 49.56
N ALA A 10 3.57 -28.63 49.28
CA ALA A 10 2.84 -28.69 48.03
C ALA A 10 3.64 -27.91 46.94
N VAL A 11 4.21 -28.64 45.99
CA VAL A 11 4.80 -28.04 44.78
C VAL A 11 3.68 -27.71 43.83
N VAL A 12 3.35 -26.41 43.66
CA VAL A 12 2.44 -25.95 42.62
C VAL A 12 3.25 -25.86 41.33
N ALA A 13 3.09 -26.82 40.43
CA ALA A 13 3.62 -26.76 39.09
C ALA A 13 2.77 -25.75 38.29
N ALA A 14 3.31 -24.58 38.00
CA ALA A 14 2.73 -23.64 37.05
C ALA A 14 2.89 -24.22 35.65
N VAL A 15 1.80 -24.77 35.08
CA VAL A 15 1.75 -25.19 33.71
C VAL A 15 1.61 -23.92 32.85
N PHE A 16 2.71 -23.47 32.26
CA PHE A 16 2.64 -22.46 31.21
C PHE A 16 2.05 -23.10 29.97
N PHE A 17 0.78 -22.82 29.70
CA PHE A 17 0.22 -23.06 28.40
C PHE A 17 0.85 -22.06 27.41
N PHE A 18 1.85 -22.51 26.65
CA PHE A 18 2.20 -21.86 25.40
C PHE A 18 1.05 -22.18 24.42
N GLY A 19 0.01 -21.36 24.45
CA GLY A 19 -0.98 -21.34 23.38
C GLY A 19 -0.23 -20.98 22.11
N ASN A 20 -0.32 -21.79 21.08
CA ASN A 20 -0.01 -21.37 19.72
C ASN A 20 -0.88 -20.14 19.45
N VAL A 21 -0.29 -18.96 19.49
CA VAL A 21 -0.92 -17.73 18.99
C VAL A 21 -0.96 -17.93 17.48
N ASN A 22 -2.06 -18.50 16.97
CA ASN A 22 -2.36 -18.39 15.55
C ASN A 22 -2.45 -16.89 15.28
N ALA A 23 -1.56 -16.38 14.43
CA ALA A 23 -1.68 -15.00 13.96
C ALA A 23 -3.12 -14.79 13.48
N ALA A 24 -3.76 -13.73 13.92
CA ALA A 24 -5.11 -13.40 13.47
C ALA A 24 -5.08 -13.32 11.94
N GLU A 25 -6.09 -13.90 11.30
CA GLU A 25 -6.26 -13.80 9.85
C GLU A 25 -7.23 -12.65 9.56
N PRO A 26 -7.08 -11.93 8.43
CA PRO A 26 -8.04 -10.91 8.06
C PRO A 26 -9.45 -11.46 7.91
N GLU A 27 -10.42 -10.75 8.46
CA GLU A 27 -11.83 -11.11 8.42
C GLU A 27 -12.53 -10.49 7.19
N HIS A 28 -13.51 -11.20 6.64
CA HIS A 28 -14.28 -10.80 5.47
C HIS A 28 -15.55 -10.03 5.87
N PHE A 29 -15.78 -8.89 5.22
CA PHE A 29 -16.93 -8.02 5.43
C PHE A 29 -17.52 -7.53 4.11
N THR A 30 -18.72 -6.97 4.18
CA THR A 30 -19.35 -6.24 3.09
C THR A 30 -19.65 -4.80 3.47
N PHE A 31 -19.68 -3.91 2.48
CA PHE A 31 -20.03 -2.52 2.62
C PHE A 31 -20.90 -2.07 1.46
N SER A 32 -22.12 -1.60 1.75
CA SER A 32 -23.03 -1.16 0.71
C SER A 32 -22.63 0.23 0.18
N HIS A 33 -22.35 0.32 -1.11
CA HIS A 33 -22.01 1.56 -1.79
C HIS A 33 -22.68 1.64 -3.17
N GLN A 34 -23.41 2.72 -3.45
CA GLN A 34 -24.12 2.94 -4.72
C GLN A 34 -25.02 1.75 -5.12
N LYS A 35 -25.73 1.16 -4.15
CA LYS A 35 -26.59 -0.04 -4.32
C LYS A 35 -25.83 -1.31 -4.74
N LEU A 36 -24.50 -1.32 -4.60
CA LEU A 36 -23.65 -2.49 -4.76
C LEU A 36 -23.15 -2.94 -3.38
N GLU A 37 -23.22 -4.23 -3.11
CA GLU A 37 -22.49 -4.82 -1.97
C GLU A 37 -21.02 -4.97 -2.40
N ARG A 38 -20.14 -4.23 -1.74
CA ARG A 38 -18.69 -4.25 -1.97
C ARG A 38 -18.05 -5.05 -0.85
N GLU A 39 -17.15 -5.94 -1.20
CA GLU A 39 -16.44 -6.78 -0.24
C GLU A 39 -15.14 -6.12 0.20
N TYR A 40 -14.69 -6.43 1.42
CA TYR A 40 -13.36 -6.11 1.90
C TYR A 40 -12.90 -7.10 2.96
N MET A 41 -11.58 -7.25 3.10
CA MET A 41 -10.98 -7.96 4.23
C MET A 41 -10.40 -6.93 5.18
N LEU A 42 -10.55 -7.14 6.49
CA LEU A 42 -10.03 -6.26 7.53
C LEU A 42 -9.15 -7.05 8.50
N TYR A 43 -7.98 -6.53 8.75
CA TYR A 43 -7.05 -7.04 9.74
C TYR A 43 -6.87 -6.03 10.87
N LEU A 44 -7.14 -6.44 12.09
CA LEU A 44 -6.96 -5.66 13.30
C LEU A 44 -6.01 -6.43 14.22
N PRO A 45 -4.77 -5.95 14.43
CA PRO A 45 -3.83 -6.59 15.35
C PRO A 45 -4.35 -6.61 16.79
N ASP A 46 -4.00 -7.63 17.54
CA ASP A 46 -4.24 -7.65 18.98
C ASP A 46 -3.62 -6.44 19.67
N GLY A 47 -4.34 -5.84 20.61
CA GLY A 47 -3.89 -4.66 21.33
C GLY A 47 -3.74 -3.41 20.48
N LEU A 48 -4.54 -3.30 19.42
CA LEU A 48 -4.61 -2.09 18.58
C LEU A 48 -5.06 -0.89 19.43
N PRO A 49 -4.28 0.22 19.49
CA PRO A 49 -4.67 1.38 20.28
C PRO A 49 -5.86 2.13 19.64
N SER A 50 -6.56 2.93 20.43
CA SER A 50 -7.47 3.93 19.88
C SER A 50 -6.69 4.93 19.03
N ASP A 51 -7.34 5.45 18.00
CA ASP A 51 -6.73 6.36 17.00
C ASP A 51 -5.55 5.75 16.23
N ALA A 52 -5.52 4.40 16.13
CA ALA A 52 -4.51 3.70 15.35
C ALA A 52 -4.58 4.06 13.86
N PRO A 53 -3.44 4.06 13.15
CA PRO A 53 -3.42 4.27 11.71
C PRO A 53 -4.21 3.21 10.93
N LEU A 54 -4.74 3.59 9.77
CA LEU A 54 -5.38 2.70 8.81
C LEU A 54 -4.58 2.67 7.51
N VAL A 55 -4.18 1.48 7.04
CA VAL A 55 -3.59 1.28 5.73
C VAL A 55 -4.57 0.54 4.83
N MET A 56 -4.92 1.13 3.68
CA MET A 56 -5.73 0.48 2.65
C MET A 56 -4.82 -0.07 1.55
N VAL A 57 -5.04 -1.33 1.15
CA VAL A 57 -4.19 -2.05 0.18
C VAL A 57 -5.02 -2.49 -1.02
N LEU A 58 -4.74 -1.94 -2.17
CA LEU A 58 -5.51 -2.16 -3.40
C LEU A 58 -4.86 -3.21 -4.30
N HIS A 59 -5.68 -4.17 -4.75
CA HIS A 59 -5.23 -5.20 -5.69
C HIS A 59 -5.09 -4.67 -7.12
N GLY A 60 -4.35 -5.39 -7.97
CA GLY A 60 -4.23 -5.11 -9.40
C GLY A 60 -5.44 -5.60 -10.22
N TYR A 61 -5.46 -5.30 -11.52
CA TYR A 61 -6.52 -5.71 -12.45
C TYR A 61 -6.73 -7.24 -12.47
N GLY A 62 -7.97 -7.67 -12.33
CA GLY A 62 -8.35 -9.08 -12.21
C GLY A 62 -7.92 -9.74 -10.90
N GLY A 63 -7.42 -8.95 -9.93
CA GLY A 63 -6.95 -9.41 -8.63
C GLY A 63 -8.07 -9.62 -7.62
N ARG A 64 -7.68 -10.14 -6.46
CA ARG A 64 -8.55 -10.25 -5.27
C ARG A 64 -7.92 -9.51 -4.11
N SER A 65 -8.75 -9.12 -3.17
CA SER A 65 -8.30 -8.60 -1.88
C SER A 65 -7.22 -9.53 -1.29
N MET A 66 -6.23 -8.98 -0.60
CA MET A 66 -5.07 -9.64 0.01
C MET A 66 -4.02 -10.25 -0.92
N LYS A 67 -4.21 -10.29 -2.22
CA LYS A 67 -3.17 -10.80 -3.11
C LYS A 67 -1.99 -9.82 -3.20
N GLY A 68 -0.83 -10.23 -2.70
CA GLY A 68 0.41 -9.47 -2.71
C GLY A 68 0.69 -8.61 -1.47
N GLY A 69 -0.32 -8.32 -0.65
CA GLY A 69 -0.17 -7.49 0.55
C GLY A 69 -0.12 -8.23 1.88
N GLN A 70 0.00 -9.57 1.88
CA GLN A 70 -0.12 -10.37 3.12
C GLN A 70 0.96 -10.08 4.16
N ASN A 71 2.16 -9.73 3.74
CA ASN A 71 3.23 -9.39 4.69
C ASN A 71 2.93 -8.12 5.49
N LEU A 72 2.04 -7.26 5.02
CA LEU A 72 1.67 -6.05 5.73
C LEU A 72 0.98 -6.34 7.07
N CYS A 73 0.24 -7.45 7.20
CA CYS A 73 -0.35 -7.88 8.48
C CYS A 73 0.73 -8.14 9.53
N LYS A 74 1.86 -8.75 9.16
CA LYS A 74 3.00 -8.97 10.08
C LYS A 74 3.64 -7.65 10.54
N VAL A 75 3.73 -6.68 9.66
CA VAL A 75 4.18 -5.33 10.02
C VAL A 75 3.17 -4.66 10.94
N ALA A 76 1.87 -4.82 10.64
CA ALA A 76 0.78 -4.30 11.44
C ALA A 76 0.77 -4.87 12.87
N ASP A 77 1.07 -6.15 13.05
CA ASP A 77 1.19 -6.78 14.38
C ASP A 77 2.24 -6.08 15.26
N ARG A 78 3.36 -5.75 14.68
CA ARG A 78 4.48 -5.13 15.38
C ARG A 78 4.24 -3.63 15.61
N GLU A 79 3.75 -2.95 14.60
CA GLU A 79 3.64 -1.48 14.55
C GLU A 79 2.27 -0.95 14.97
N LYS A 80 1.28 -1.83 15.17
CA LYS A 80 -0.05 -1.54 15.68
C LYS A 80 -0.87 -0.57 14.82
N PHE A 81 -1.13 -0.96 13.57
CA PHE A 81 -2.05 -0.29 12.66
C PHE A 81 -3.05 -1.27 12.05
N ALA A 82 -4.22 -0.79 11.64
CA ALA A 82 -5.23 -1.58 10.95
C ALA A 82 -4.92 -1.71 9.46
N VAL A 83 -5.24 -2.85 8.84
CA VAL A 83 -5.09 -3.05 7.39
C VAL A 83 -6.42 -3.44 6.77
N CYS A 84 -6.85 -2.67 5.77
CA CYS A 84 -8.05 -2.97 4.97
C CYS A 84 -7.64 -3.35 3.55
N TYR A 85 -8.21 -4.45 3.03
CA TYR A 85 -8.03 -4.93 1.66
C TYR A 85 -9.40 -4.86 0.93
N PRO A 86 -9.77 -3.72 0.36
CA PRO A 86 -11.02 -3.60 -0.37
C PRO A 86 -10.99 -4.41 -1.66
N GLN A 87 -12.18 -4.86 -2.12
CA GLN A 87 -12.35 -5.52 -3.40
C GLN A 87 -12.90 -4.55 -4.44
N GLY A 88 -12.20 -4.45 -5.57
CA GLY A 88 -12.64 -3.69 -6.74
C GLY A 88 -13.91 -4.28 -7.36
N ALA A 89 -14.68 -3.45 -8.06
CA ALA A 89 -15.86 -3.90 -8.78
C ALA A 89 -15.49 -4.70 -10.04
N VAL A 90 -16.47 -5.41 -10.59
CA VAL A 90 -16.30 -6.17 -11.84
C VAL A 90 -16.60 -5.29 -13.04
N ASP A 91 -15.70 -5.26 -14.00
CA ASP A 91 -15.86 -4.52 -15.27
C ASP A 91 -16.65 -5.29 -16.33
N GLY A 92 -16.84 -4.67 -17.50
CA GLY A 92 -17.52 -5.28 -18.64
C GLY A 92 -16.84 -6.51 -19.25
N LYS A 93 -15.58 -6.80 -18.84
CA LYS A 93 -14.81 -8.00 -19.22
C LYS A 93 -14.87 -9.10 -18.15
N GLY A 94 -15.66 -8.93 -17.09
CA GLY A 94 -15.77 -9.87 -15.98
C GLY A 94 -14.53 -9.87 -15.08
N LYS A 95 -13.74 -8.81 -15.05
CA LYS A 95 -12.53 -8.68 -14.23
C LYS A 95 -12.76 -7.68 -13.10
N THR A 96 -12.32 -8.05 -11.91
CA THR A 96 -12.27 -7.15 -10.76
C THR A 96 -11.25 -6.04 -10.99
N CYS A 97 -11.62 -4.79 -10.75
CA CYS A 97 -10.76 -3.65 -11.03
C CYS A 97 -11.18 -2.40 -10.25
N TRP A 98 -10.31 -1.42 -10.27
CA TRP A 98 -10.57 -0.03 -9.90
C TRP A 98 -10.85 0.78 -11.16
N ASN A 99 -11.87 1.61 -11.12
CA ASN A 99 -12.23 2.48 -12.24
C ASN A 99 -11.27 3.68 -12.29
N VAL A 100 -10.21 3.52 -13.05
CA VAL A 100 -9.17 4.54 -13.24
C VAL A 100 -9.24 5.20 -14.62
N GLY A 101 -10.29 4.90 -15.39
CA GLY A 101 -10.50 5.49 -16.70
C GLY A 101 -9.70 4.84 -17.83
N TYR A 102 -9.44 3.54 -17.75
CA TYR A 102 -8.92 2.81 -18.91
C TYR A 102 -9.88 2.91 -20.11
N PRO A 103 -9.38 2.88 -21.35
CA PRO A 103 -10.24 2.95 -22.54
C PRO A 103 -11.38 1.93 -22.55
N PHE A 104 -11.11 0.71 -22.05
CA PHE A 104 -12.10 -0.37 -21.99
C PHE A 104 -13.04 -0.28 -20.76
N GLN A 105 -12.79 0.61 -19.81
CA GLN A 105 -13.69 0.91 -18.69
C GLN A 105 -14.75 1.96 -19.05
N LYS A 106 -14.75 2.45 -20.28
CA LYS A 106 -15.76 3.39 -20.76
C LYS A 106 -17.17 2.86 -20.53
N GLY A 107 -17.93 3.54 -19.68
CA GLY A 107 -19.28 3.11 -19.30
C GLY A 107 -19.35 2.38 -17.95
N LEU A 108 -18.25 2.05 -17.31
CA LEU A 108 -18.23 1.58 -15.93
C LEU A 108 -18.75 2.72 -15.01
N LYS A 109 -19.76 2.41 -14.19
CA LYS A 109 -20.50 3.40 -13.39
C LYS A 109 -20.02 3.49 -11.94
N THR A 110 -19.04 2.66 -11.54
CA THR A 110 -18.54 2.65 -10.19
C THR A 110 -17.72 3.90 -9.88
N ASP A 111 -18.02 4.55 -8.78
CA ASP A 111 -17.21 5.62 -8.19
C ASP A 111 -16.33 5.03 -7.10
N ASP A 112 -15.17 4.52 -7.50
CA ASP A 112 -14.25 3.89 -6.55
C ASP A 112 -13.52 4.92 -5.67
N VAL A 113 -13.44 6.18 -6.11
CA VAL A 113 -12.91 7.29 -5.29
C VAL A 113 -13.83 7.52 -4.09
N ASP A 114 -15.14 7.67 -4.32
CA ASP A 114 -16.12 7.84 -3.23
C ASP A 114 -16.23 6.58 -2.36
N PHE A 115 -16.18 5.38 -2.98
CA PHE A 115 -16.18 4.10 -2.25
C PHE A 115 -15.05 4.02 -1.24
N LEU A 116 -13.80 4.25 -1.65
CA LEU A 116 -12.63 4.16 -0.78
C LEU A 116 -12.69 5.18 0.35
N CYS A 117 -13.11 6.41 0.05
CA CYS A 117 -13.30 7.43 1.08
C CYS A 117 -14.38 7.04 2.11
N LYS A 118 -15.52 6.53 1.65
CA LYS A 118 -16.62 6.14 2.53
C LYS A 118 -16.29 4.89 3.35
N LEU A 119 -15.63 3.92 2.75
CA LEU A 119 -15.17 2.74 3.47
C LEU A 119 -14.17 3.11 4.57
N ALA A 120 -13.16 3.95 4.25
CA ALA A 120 -12.21 4.42 5.25
C ALA A 120 -12.92 5.14 6.41
N ARG A 121 -13.88 6.05 6.12
CA ARG A 121 -14.65 6.76 7.16
C ARG A 121 -15.52 5.83 7.99
N HIS A 122 -16.08 4.79 7.39
CA HIS A 122 -16.81 3.75 8.10
C HIS A 122 -15.90 3.02 9.10
N LEU A 123 -14.74 2.53 8.64
CA LEU A 123 -13.78 1.83 9.48
C LEU A 123 -13.24 2.69 10.62
N GLN A 124 -12.90 3.94 10.32
CA GLN A 124 -12.46 4.91 11.33
C GLN A 124 -13.50 5.11 12.44
N LYS A 125 -14.77 5.19 12.07
CA LYS A 125 -15.86 5.34 13.03
C LYS A 125 -16.13 4.07 13.83
N GLU A 126 -16.16 2.92 13.14
CA GLU A 126 -16.56 1.64 13.75
C GLU A 126 -15.49 1.11 14.72
N TYR A 127 -14.21 1.26 14.36
CA TYR A 127 -13.10 0.72 15.12
C TYR A 127 -12.26 1.78 15.86
N GLY A 128 -12.69 3.03 15.88
CA GLY A 128 -11.97 4.12 16.56
C GLY A 128 -10.59 4.39 15.97
N LEU A 129 -10.43 4.20 14.62
CA LEU A 129 -9.16 4.44 13.94
C LEU A 129 -8.95 5.92 13.62
N SER A 130 -7.70 6.29 13.38
CA SER A 130 -7.31 7.66 13.10
C SER A 130 -7.98 8.21 11.84
N ARG A 131 -8.47 9.44 11.93
CA ARG A 131 -9.06 10.15 10.80
C ARG A 131 -8.03 10.85 9.92
N THR A 132 -6.86 11.09 10.45
CA THR A 132 -5.73 11.76 9.77
C THR A 132 -4.69 10.76 9.31
N ASN A 133 -4.37 9.75 10.11
CA ASN A 133 -3.35 8.75 9.82
C ASN A 133 -3.93 7.60 8.97
N THR A 134 -4.41 7.95 7.78
CA THR A 134 -4.93 6.99 6.80
C THR A 134 -4.04 6.99 5.57
N PHE A 135 -3.60 5.81 5.17
CA PHE A 135 -2.62 5.58 4.12
C PHE A 135 -3.17 4.69 3.02
N LEU A 136 -2.64 4.82 1.80
CA LEU A 136 -3.09 4.06 0.66
C LEU A 136 -1.90 3.46 -0.10
N THR A 137 -1.95 2.17 -0.34
CA THR A 137 -1.02 1.48 -1.24
C THR A 137 -1.78 0.54 -2.17
N GLY A 138 -1.17 0.17 -3.26
CA GLY A 138 -1.77 -0.76 -4.21
C GLY A 138 -0.85 -1.05 -5.37
N MET A 139 -1.07 -2.19 -6.03
CA MET A 139 -0.23 -2.62 -7.14
C MET A 139 -0.96 -2.49 -8.47
N SER A 140 -0.23 -2.10 -9.54
CA SER A 140 -0.75 -2.06 -10.90
C SER A 140 -2.00 -1.16 -10.96
N ASN A 141 -3.16 -1.66 -11.38
CA ASN A 141 -4.44 -0.92 -11.35
C ASN A 141 -4.74 -0.33 -9.95
N GLY A 142 -4.34 -0.99 -8.85
CA GLY A 142 -4.41 -0.42 -7.51
C GLY A 142 -3.42 0.72 -7.28
N GLY A 143 -2.23 0.66 -7.88
CA GLY A 143 -1.25 1.75 -7.86
C GLY A 143 -1.73 2.96 -8.66
N GLU A 144 -2.37 2.74 -9.80
CA GLU A 144 -3.02 3.81 -10.59
C GLU A 144 -4.16 4.48 -9.81
N MET A 145 -4.91 3.68 -9.05
CA MET A 145 -5.94 4.22 -8.16
C MET A 145 -5.33 5.06 -7.04
N CYS A 146 -4.14 4.72 -6.53
CA CYS A 146 -3.41 5.57 -5.58
C CYS A 146 -3.11 6.95 -6.19
N TYR A 147 -2.61 6.99 -7.43
CA TYR A 147 -2.39 8.26 -8.14
C TYR A 147 -3.70 9.04 -8.33
N LEU A 148 -4.76 8.36 -8.77
CA LEU A 148 -6.07 9.02 -8.97
C LEU A 148 -6.60 9.61 -7.65
N MET A 149 -6.46 8.89 -6.54
CA MET A 149 -6.83 9.40 -5.21
C MET A 149 -6.02 10.64 -4.83
N ALA A 150 -4.70 10.64 -5.09
CA ALA A 150 -3.86 11.80 -4.80
C ALA A 150 -4.25 13.03 -5.61
N TYR A 151 -4.68 12.87 -6.86
CA TYR A 151 -5.19 13.97 -7.67
C TYR A 151 -6.55 14.49 -7.18
N LEU A 152 -7.48 13.59 -6.86
CA LEU A 152 -8.88 13.97 -6.58
C LEU A 152 -9.16 14.25 -5.10
N LYS A 153 -8.38 13.66 -4.21
CA LYS A 153 -8.56 13.70 -2.75
C LYS A 153 -7.20 13.87 -2.02
N PRO A 154 -6.41 14.92 -2.35
CA PRO A 154 -5.06 15.09 -1.81
C PRO A 154 -5.00 15.17 -0.29
N ASP A 155 -6.07 15.68 0.37
CA ASP A 155 -6.11 15.85 1.83
C ASP A 155 -6.72 14.62 2.56
N PHE A 156 -7.01 13.52 1.83
CA PHE A 156 -7.69 12.37 2.43
C PHE A 156 -6.72 11.35 2.99
N PHE A 157 -5.63 11.07 2.28
CA PHE A 157 -4.58 10.15 2.70
C PHE A 157 -3.35 10.92 3.12
N ALA A 158 -2.78 10.59 4.29
CA ALA A 158 -1.55 11.21 4.80
C ALA A 158 -0.35 10.93 3.89
N ALA A 159 -0.31 9.77 3.24
CA ALA A 159 0.66 9.42 2.21
C ALA A 159 0.14 8.28 1.32
N ILE A 160 0.72 8.14 0.13
CA ILE A 160 0.40 7.06 -0.80
C ILE A 160 1.67 6.30 -1.22
N ALA A 161 1.51 4.99 -1.50
CA ALA A 161 2.59 4.13 -1.97
C ALA A 161 2.14 3.26 -3.15
N PRO A 162 2.04 3.80 -4.37
CA PRO A 162 1.80 3.01 -5.58
C PRO A 162 2.95 2.04 -5.86
N ILE A 163 2.61 0.81 -6.28
CA ILE A 163 3.55 -0.24 -6.65
C ILE A 163 3.27 -0.66 -8.10
N ALA A 164 4.24 -0.52 -8.98
CA ALA A 164 4.09 -0.75 -10.42
C ALA A 164 2.86 -0.03 -10.99
N GLY A 165 2.56 1.15 -10.45
CA GLY A 165 1.45 2.00 -10.85
C GLY A 165 1.78 2.85 -12.07
N LEU A 166 0.75 3.29 -12.78
CA LEU A 166 0.89 4.17 -13.94
C LEU A 166 0.21 5.50 -13.65
N THR A 167 0.80 6.58 -14.12
CA THR A 167 0.09 7.85 -14.21
C THR A 167 -0.44 8.01 -15.62
N LEU A 168 -1.75 7.74 -15.79
CA LEU A 168 -2.40 7.85 -17.08
C LEU A 168 -2.36 9.29 -17.58
N ASP A 169 -2.19 9.44 -18.88
CA ASP A 169 -1.98 10.74 -19.54
C ASP A 169 -3.16 11.70 -19.30
N TRP A 170 -4.40 11.17 -19.29
CA TRP A 170 -5.60 11.95 -18.99
C TRP A 170 -5.58 12.52 -17.55
N MET A 171 -5.05 11.76 -16.55
CA MET A 171 -4.97 12.26 -15.17
C MET A 171 -4.13 13.53 -15.08
N GLN A 172 -3.07 13.61 -15.88
CA GLN A 172 -2.20 14.77 -15.90
C GLN A 172 -2.71 15.95 -16.72
N LYS A 173 -3.47 15.66 -17.78
CA LYS A 173 -4.04 16.69 -18.66
C LYS A 173 -5.30 17.31 -18.07
N ASP A 174 -6.15 16.48 -17.48
CA ASP A 174 -7.49 16.87 -17.07
C ASP A 174 -7.61 17.17 -15.57
N LEU A 175 -6.68 16.64 -14.77
CA LEU A 175 -6.64 16.85 -13.33
C LEU A 175 -5.45 17.74 -12.95
N ASN A 176 -5.73 18.77 -12.16
CA ASN A 176 -4.67 19.56 -11.54
C ASN A 176 -4.35 18.99 -10.17
N ALA A 177 -3.11 18.66 -9.89
CA ALA A 177 -2.67 18.34 -8.55
C ALA A 177 -2.97 19.54 -7.63
N LYS A 178 -3.74 19.30 -6.57
CA LYS A 178 -4.14 20.33 -5.61
C LYS A 178 -3.41 20.13 -4.30
N GLY A 179 -2.10 20.19 -4.32
CA GLY A 179 -1.29 19.96 -3.12
C GLY A 179 -0.28 18.85 -3.29
N SER A 180 0.63 18.73 -2.35
CA SER A 180 1.65 17.70 -2.37
C SER A 180 1.30 16.58 -1.40
N VAL A 181 0.94 15.43 -1.94
CA VAL A 181 0.78 14.20 -1.14
C VAL A 181 2.14 13.51 -1.07
N PRO A 182 2.65 13.17 0.12
CA PRO A 182 3.83 12.34 0.24
C PRO A 182 3.65 11.03 -0.56
N LEU A 183 4.62 10.72 -1.42
CA LEU A 183 4.50 9.64 -2.39
C LEU A 183 5.73 8.74 -2.40
N MET A 184 5.50 7.43 -2.43
CA MET A 184 6.53 6.41 -2.62
C MET A 184 6.13 5.51 -3.79
N GLU A 185 6.86 5.55 -4.91
CA GLU A 185 6.67 4.61 -6.04
C GLU A 185 7.70 3.50 -5.98
N VAL A 186 7.27 2.24 -6.24
CA VAL A 186 8.17 1.09 -6.44
C VAL A 186 7.94 0.54 -7.83
N HIS A 187 8.97 0.50 -8.67
CA HIS A 187 8.80 0.07 -10.06
C HIS A 187 9.99 -0.70 -10.63
N GLY A 188 9.69 -1.77 -11.36
CA GLY A 188 10.69 -2.55 -12.07
C GLY A 188 11.06 -1.95 -13.43
N THR A 189 12.36 -1.75 -13.71
CA THR A 189 12.80 -1.15 -14.98
C THR A 189 12.58 -2.05 -16.20
N SER A 190 12.34 -3.35 -16.00
CA SER A 190 12.00 -4.32 -17.05
C SER A 190 10.54 -4.78 -16.98
N ASP A 191 9.68 -4.01 -16.32
CA ASP A 191 8.24 -4.25 -16.31
C ASP A 191 7.68 -4.24 -17.74
N LYS A 192 6.97 -5.32 -18.12
CA LYS A 192 6.38 -5.49 -19.46
C LYS A 192 4.88 -5.21 -19.50
N THR A 193 4.27 -4.94 -18.35
CA THR A 193 2.85 -4.62 -18.21
C THR A 193 2.67 -3.13 -18.01
N SER A 194 3.33 -2.58 -16.99
CA SER A 194 3.41 -1.15 -16.69
C SER A 194 4.81 -0.67 -17.08
N LEU A 195 4.98 -0.25 -18.33
CA LEU A 195 6.32 0.02 -18.88
C LEU A 195 7.00 1.18 -18.15
N TRP A 196 8.23 0.95 -17.70
CA TRP A 196 9.07 2.00 -17.09
C TRP A 196 9.19 3.26 -17.96
N ASN A 197 9.34 3.07 -19.26
CA ASN A 197 9.48 4.16 -20.23
C ASN A 197 8.15 4.76 -20.71
N GLY A 198 7.01 4.30 -20.15
CA GLY A 198 5.69 4.74 -20.55
C GLY A 198 5.19 4.13 -21.85
N ASP A 199 3.93 4.39 -22.17
CA ASP A 199 3.28 3.99 -23.42
C ASP A 199 2.37 5.13 -23.95
N PRO A 200 2.96 6.19 -24.50
CA PRO A 200 2.20 7.35 -24.96
C PRO A 200 1.30 7.05 -26.17
N MET A 201 1.50 5.90 -26.80
CA MET A 201 0.70 5.45 -27.97
C MET A 201 -0.34 4.40 -27.63
N ASP A 202 -0.50 4.05 -26.33
CA ASP A 202 -1.47 3.05 -25.87
C ASP A 202 -1.36 1.69 -26.59
N LYS A 203 -0.15 1.23 -26.85
CA LYS A 203 0.09 -0.06 -27.51
C LYS A 203 -0.30 -1.25 -26.63
N GLY A 204 -0.22 -1.08 -25.29
CA GLY A 204 -0.61 -2.08 -24.30
C GLY A 204 -2.11 -2.14 -24.03
N GLY A 205 -2.90 -1.13 -24.47
CA GLY A 205 -4.35 -1.07 -24.30
C GLY A 205 -4.80 -0.69 -22.87
N TRP A 206 -3.90 -0.13 -22.06
CA TRP A 206 -4.20 0.37 -20.72
C TRP A 206 -4.54 1.88 -20.69
N GLY A 207 -4.56 2.52 -21.86
CA GLY A 207 -4.56 3.96 -22.03
C GLY A 207 -3.13 4.50 -22.13
N ALA A 208 -2.99 5.67 -22.73
CA ALA A 208 -1.69 6.33 -22.81
C ALA A 208 -1.20 6.74 -21.41
N TYR A 209 0.09 6.55 -21.14
CA TYR A 209 0.73 6.94 -19.87
C TYR A 209 2.19 7.34 -20.08
N ILE A 210 2.69 8.15 -19.16
CA ILE A 210 4.06 8.66 -19.21
C ILE A 210 5.04 7.73 -18.51
N ALA A 211 6.34 7.92 -18.81
CA ALA A 211 7.41 7.20 -18.14
C ALA A 211 7.38 7.43 -16.62
N VAL A 212 7.72 6.39 -15.85
CA VAL A 212 7.73 6.42 -14.39
C VAL A 212 8.60 7.55 -13.83
N PRO A 213 9.85 7.77 -14.29
CA PRO A 213 10.67 8.87 -13.78
C PRO A 213 10.04 10.26 -14.06
N ILE A 214 9.32 10.41 -15.19
CA ILE A 214 8.62 11.66 -15.51
C ILE A 214 7.41 11.84 -14.58
N ALA A 215 6.65 10.76 -14.32
CA ALA A 215 5.54 10.80 -13.37
C ALA A 215 6.01 11.21 -11.98
N VAL A 216 7.06 10.59 -11.48
CA VAL A 216 7.67 10.91 -10.18
C VAL A 216 8.17 12.34 -10.14
N SER A 217 8.86 12.81 -11.20
CA SER A 217 9.40 14.19 -11.25
C SER A 217 8.29 15.24 -11.17
N LYS A 218 7.09 14.96 -11.66
CA LYS A 218 5.94 15.87 -11.49
C LYS A 218 5.54 15.99 -10.03
N TRP A 219 5.46 14.90 -9.30
CA TRP A 219 5.18 14.94 -7.86
C TRP A 219 6.29 15.63 -7.07
N VAL A 220 7.55 15.45 -7.46
CA VAL A 220 8.71 16.18 -6.92
C VAL A 220 8.53 17.69 -7.10
N ASN A 221 8.11 18.13 -8.30
CA ASN A 221 7.85 19.53 -8.61
C ASN A 221 6.65 20.09 -7.84
N GLU A 222 5.53 19.35 -7.77
CA GLU A 222 4.35 19.75 -6.99
C GLU A 222 4.68 19.88 -5.49
N ALA A 223 5.44 18.94 -4.97
CA ALA A 223 5.94 18.97 -3.60
C ALA A 223 7.02 20.04 -3.38
N ARG A 224 7.59 20.61 -4.45
CA ARG A 224 8.72 21.57 -4.41
C ARG A 224 9.94 21.01 -3.70
N CYS A 225 10.21 19.72 -3.84
CA CYS A 225 11.41 19.12 -3.27
C CYS A 225 12.66 19.81 -3.82
N SER A 226 13.61 20.11 -2.94
CA SER A 226 14.77 20.96 -3.26
C SER A 226 16.07 20.19 -3.41
N TYR A 227 16.13 18.94 -2.96
CA TYR A 227 17.32 18.08 -3.08
C TYR A 227 16.97 16.60 -3.18
N GLU A 228 17.91 15.82 -3.72
CA GLU A 228 17.80 14.38 -3.90
C GLU A 228 18.93 13.69 -3.13
N ALA A 229 18.61 12.57 -2.49
CA ALA A 229 19.58 11.59 -1.99
C ALA A 229 19.34 10.26 -2.69
N VAL A 230 20.41 9.63 -3.15
CA VAL A 230 20.36 8.35 -3.84
C VAL A 230 21.10 7.29 -3.01
N ASP A 231 20.40 6.22 -2.66
CA ASP A 231 20.93 5.11 -1.90
C ASP A 231 20.71 3.80 -2.67
N SER A 232 21.62 2.84 -2.50
CA SER A 232 21.41 1.47 -2.99
C SER A 232 21.06 0.56 -1.81
N LEU A 233 19.93 -0.13 -1.90
CA LEU A 233 19.57 -1.10 -0.89
C LEU A 233 20.49 -2.33 -0.97
N PRO A 234 20.82 -2.96 0.17
CA PRO A 234 21.51 -4.25 0.13
C PRO A 234 20.71 -5.26 -0.68
N MET A 235 21.38 -6.00 -1.56
CA MET A 235 20.71 -7.07 -2.30
C MET A 235 20.21 -8.15 -1.34
N LYS A 236 18.95 -8.55 -1.50
CA LYS A 236 18.42 -9.71 -0.79
C LYS A 236 19.21 -10.96 -1.15
N VAL A 237 19.54 -11.75 -0.17
CA VAL A 237 20.15 -13.07 -0.36
C VAL A 237 19.05 -14.10 -0.16
N ASN A 238 18.76 -14.88 -1.20
CA ASN A 238 17.81 -15.97 -1.07
C ASN A 238 18.43 -17.12 -0.26
N ALA A 239 17.75 -17.55 0.80
CA ALA A 239 18.15 -18.71 1.59
C ALA A 239 18.02 -20.02 0.79
N VAL A 240 17.23 -20.03 -0.29
CA VAL A 240 17.00 -21.17 -1.19
C VAL A 240 17.16 -20.70 -2.63
N PRO A 241 17.77 -21.49 -3.52
CA PRO A 241 17.84 -21.19 -4.95
C PRO A 241 16.45 -20.90 -5.52
N VAL A 242 16.35 -19.93 -6.42
CA VAL A 242 15.09 -19.53 -7.04
C VAL A 242 14.92 -20.30 -8.34
N ASP A 243 13.88 -21.14 -8.41
CA ASP A 243 13.58 -21.93 -9.62
C ASP A 243 13.16 -21.06 -10.82
N ASN A 244 12.62 -19.89 -10.56
CA ASN A 244 12.17 -18.96 -11.60
C ASN A 244 13.06 -17.72 -11.65
N PRO A 245 13.81 -17.49 -12.75
CA PRO A 245 14.67 -16.31 -12.89
C PRO A 245 13.97 -14.96 -12.70
N LYS A 246 12.64 -14.92 -12.85
CA LYS A 246 11.84 -13.71 -12.58
C LYS A 246 11.78 -13.34 -11.10
N ASN A 247 12.03 -14.31 -10.23
CA ASN A 247 11.99 -14.16 -8.78
C ASN A 247 13.41 -13.97 -8.18
N GLU A 248 14.44 -13.90 -9.01
CA GLU A 248 15.77 -13.56 -8.53
C GLU A 248 15.80 -12.15 -7.95
N PRO A 249 16.49 -11.94 -6.82
CA PRO A 249 16.71 -10.62 -6.27
C PRO A 249 17.38 -9.70 -7.29
N ARG A 250 16.90 -8.46 -7.32
CA ARG A 250 17.44 -7.40 -8.17
C ARG A 250 18.02 -6.30 -7.30
N GLN A 251 18.98 -5.57 -7.85
CA GLN A 251 19.46 -4.36 -7.22
C GLN A 251 18.32 -3.34 -7.16
N VAL A 252 18.16 -2.71 -6.02
CA VAL A 252 17.18 -1.64 -5.81
C VAL A 252 17.93 -0.35 -5.51
N VAL A 253 17.62 0.69 -6.26
CA VAL A 253 18.10 2.05 -6.02
C VAL A 253 16.94 2.87 -5.46
N LEU A 254 17.18 3.54 -4.36
CA LEU A 254 16.22 4.43 -3.72
C LEU A 254 16.60 5.88 -3.99
N HIS A 255 15.75 6.58 -4.72
CA HIS A 255 15.82 8.03 -4.91
C HIS A 255 14.87 8.68 -3.91
N ARG A 256 15.41 9.53 -3.03
CA ARG A 256 14.63 10.31 -2.06
C ARG A 256 14.70 11.78 -2.42
N TYR A 257 13.60 12.34 -2.85
CA TYR A 257 13.45 13.77 -3.10
C TYR A 257 12.85 14.40 -1.85
N MET A 258 13.56 15.36 -1.26
CA MET A 258 13.31 15.92 0.06
C MET A 258 13.29 17.46 0.02
N GLY A 259 12.95 18.07 1.17
CA GLY A 259 12.91 19.54 1.29
C GLY A 259 11.70 20.14 0.58
N GLY A 260 10.59 19.39 0.53
CA GLY A 260 9.34 19.84 -0.06
C GLY A 260 8.56 20.78 0.86
N VAL A 261 7.43 21.32 0.37
CA VAL A 261 6.50 22.08 1.22
C VAL A 261 5.97 21.18 2.35
N PRO A 262 5.68 21.70 3.54
CA PRO A 262 5.10 20.89 4.61
C PRO A 262 3.82 20.18 4.16
N ALA A 263 3.68 18.91 4.53
CA ALA A 263 2.51 18.08 4.19
C ALA A 263 1.21 18.61 4.84
N TRP A 264 1.33 19.30 5.97
CA TRP A 264 0.28 20.05 6.66
C TRP A 264 0.93 21.22 7.45
N PRO A 265 0.17 22.20 7.93
CA PRO A 265 0.73 23.29 8.76
C PRO A 265 1.54 22.73 9.93
N ASP A 266 2.77 23.17 10.08
CA ASP A 266 3.75 22.73 11.08
C ASP A 266 4.13 21.23 11.00
N GLY A 267 3.77 20.57 9.91
CA GLY A 267 4.11 19.18 9.63
C GLY A 267 5.52 19.00 9.04
N PRO A 268 5.93 17.74 8.80
CA PRO A 268 7.20 17.45 8.14
C PRO A 268 7.18 17.89 6.67
N GLU A 269 8.37 18.22 6.16
CA GLU A 269 8.56 18.53 4.74
C GLU A 269 8.19 17.31 3.88
N THR A 270 7.37 17.52 2.85
CA THR A 270 6.95 16.46 1.94
C THR A 270 8.16 15.84 1.26
N GLU A 271 8.13 14.50 1.16
CA GLU A 271 9.11 13.73 0.43
C GLU A 271 8.43 12.91 -0.66
N VAL A 272 9.15 12.72 -1.76
CA VAL A 272 8.79 11.80 -2.85
C VAL A 272 9.91 10.77 -2.98
N TRP A 273 9.56 9.47 -2.89
CA TRP A 273 10.52 8.38 -2.99
C TRP A 273 10.25 7.55 -4.24
N LEU A 274 11.32 7.13 -4.92
CA LEU A 274 11.27 6.18 -6.01
C LEU A 274 12.22 5.02 -5.72
N TYR A 275 11.65 3.83 -5.61
CA TYR A 275 12.41 2.58 -5.59
C TYR A 275 12.51 2.04 -7.01
N GLU A 276 13.65 2.25 -7.63
CA GLU A 276 13.97 1.72 -8.95
C GLU A 276 14.52 0.29 -8.81
N VAL A 277 13.75 -0.71 -9.23
CA VAL A 277 14.16 -2.13 -9.18
C VAL A 277 14.80 -2.48 -10.52
N ILE A 278 16.13 -2.50 -10.58
CA ILE A 278 16.92 -2.67 -11.81
C ILE A 278 16.68 -4.07 -12.43
N GLY A 279 16.11 -4.10 -13.63
CA GLY A 279 15.73 -5.36 -14.28
C GLY A 279 14.54 -6.06 -13.62
N GLY A 280 13.87 -5.41 -12.67
CA GLY A 280 12.64 -5.88 -12.03
C GLY A 280 11.48 -5.96 -13.01
N ASN A 281 10.57 -6.90 -12.78
CA ASN A 281 9.35 -7.11 -13.55
C ASN A 281 8.12 -6.53 -12.85
N HIS A 282 6.92 -6.77 -13.43
CA HIS A 282 5.63 -6.39 -12.85
C HIS A 282 5.29 -7.17 -11.59
N SER A 283 5.62 -6.65 -10.42
CA SER A 283 5.46 -7.35 -9.14
C SER A 283 5.49 -6.38 -7.95
N TRP A 284 5.18 -6.90 -6.75
CA TRP A 284 5.41 -6.22 -5.46
C TRP A 284 6.89 -6.09 -5.09
N SER A 285 7.81 -6.65 -5.91
CA SER A 285 9.27 -6.61 -5.69
C SER A 285 9.77 -7.27 -4.39
N GLU A 286 8.97 -8.11 -3.76
CA GLU A 286 9.27 -8.83 -2.50
C GLU A 286 10.52 -9.74 -2.61
N HIS A 287 10.89 -10.13 -3.83
CA HIS A 287 12.13 -10.89 -4.07
C HIS A 287 13.38 -10.01 -3.96
N SER A 288 13.23 -8.70 -4.14
CA SER A 288 14.34 -7.75 -4.19
C SER A 288 14.47 -6.92 -2.93
N MET A 289 13.36 -6.62 -2.27
CA MET A 289 13.31 -5.85 -1.02
C MET A 289 12.11 -6.29 -0.17
N ASP A 290 12.10 -5.94 1.10
CA ASP A 290 10.91 -6.12 1.96
C ASP A 290 9.94 -4.97 1.75
N THR A 291 9.17 -5.05 0.67
CA THR A 291 8.34 -3.94 0.18
C THR A 291 7.34 -3.46 1.24
N CYS A 292 6.74 -4.37 2.00
CA CYS A 292 5.81 -3.99 3.07
C CYS A 292 6.50 -3.25 4.23
N GLU A 293 7.75 -3.61 4.55
CA GLU A 293 8.56 -2.88 5.53
C GLU A 293 8.91 -1.47 5.03
N GLU A 294 9.31 -1.34 3.77
CA GLU A 294 9.65 -0.05 3.19
C GLU A 294 8.41 0.85 3.03
N ILE A 295 7.22 0.28 2.70
CA ILE A 295 5.95 1.01 2.71
C ILE A 295 5.67 1.57 4.10
N TRP A 296 5.77 0.75 5.15
CA TRP A 296 5.51 1.22 6.50
C TRP A 296 6.55 2.23 6.98
N LYS A 297 7.82 2.01 6.69
CA LYS A 297 8.91 2.96 6.97
C LYS A 297 8.62 4.34 6.34
N PHE A 298 8.09 4.37 5.13
CA PHE A 298 7.65 5.61 4.48
C PHE A 298 6.42 6.19 5.18
N PHE A 299 5.35 5.42 5.38
CA PHE A 299 4.11 5.89 5.98
C PHE A 299 4.28 6.42 7.41
N LYS A 300 5.12 5.76 8.20
CA LYS A 300 5.40 6.14 9.58
C LYS A 300 5.93 7.57 9.75
N LYS A 301 6.57 8.13 8.72
CA LYS A 301 7.03 9.52 8.70
C LYS A 301 5.88 10.53 8.72
N TRP A 302 4.69 10.11 8.29
CA TRP A 302 3.51 10.95 8.05
C TRP A 302 2.42 10.74 9.09
N ILE A 303 2.73 10.13 10.22
CA ILE A 303 1.83 10.01 11.38
C ILE A 303 1.85 11.31 12.16
N HIS A 304 0.65 11.86 12.48
CA HIS A 304 0.47 13.10 13.23
C HIS A 304 -0.77 13.07 14.14
#